data_55288fa05eb1ad85bec7ffbf2ee09f8a
#
_entry.id   55288fa05eb1ad85bec7ffbf2ee09f8a
#
_cell.length_a   1.000
_cell.length_b   1.000
_cell.length_c   1.000
_cell.angle_alpha   90.00
_cell.angle_beta   90.00
_cell.angle_gamma   90.00
#
_symmetry.space_group_name_H-M   'P 1'
#
loop_
_entity.id
_entity.type
_entity.pdbx_description
1 polymer ?
#
loop_
_entity_poly.entity_id
_entity_poly.type
_entity_poly.pdbx_seq_one_letter_code
_entity_poly.pdbx_strand_id
1 'polypeptide(L)'
;MKRLAIYIHGKGGNAGEAAHYQPLFATWSVVGMAYHAQTPWEACQEFPRLFDQLAEGYDDVALIAGSIGAYFAMLSLADKPISQAYLISPVVDMERLITDMMGWARVTEEELRRRGVIATDFGEPLKWEYLCYAREHPIAWRIPTHILYAGQDHLTTRETITAFAVRTGATLTVMEAGEHWFHTPEQMAFLDAWVNRVRDAGEA
;
A
#
# COMPACT_ATOMS: atom_id res chain seq x y z
N MET A 1 -8.78 -21.32 -15.75
CA MET A 1 -8.66 -19.90 -15.36
C MET A 1 -7.24 -19.69 -14.86
N LYS A 2 -6.47 -18.81 -15.51
CA LYS A 2 -5.11 -18.46 -15.09
C LYS A 2 -5.20 -17.29 -14.11
N ARG A 3 -4.59 -17.43 -12.93
CA ARG A 3 -4.66 -16.44 -11.85
C ARG A 3 -3.31 -15.84 -11.56
N LEU A 4 -3.26 -14.56 -11.28
CA LEU A 4 -2.05 -13.82 -10.96
C LEU A 4 -2.23 -13.01 -9.68
N ALA A 5 -1.29 -13.10 -8.75
CA ALA A 5 -1.11 -12.15 -7.64
C ALA A 5 0.11 -11.27 -7.93
N ILE A 6 -0.10 -9.97 -8.02
CA ILE A 6 0.97 -8.98 -8.22
C ILE A 6 1.33 -8.38 -6.86
N TYR A 7 2.60 -8.54 -6.46
CA TYR A 7 3.13 -7.93 -5.25
C TYR A 7 3.75 -6.57 -5.54
N ILE A 8 3.38 -5.58 -4.72
CA ILE A 8 3.88 -4.20 -4.81
C ILE A 8 4.50 -3.85 -3.45
N HIS A 9 5.83 -3.72 -3.44
CA HIS A 9 6.60 -3.48 -2.21
C HIS A 9 6.40 -2.06 -1.65
N GLY A 10 6.72 -1.88 -0.37
CA GLY A 10 6.83 -0.57 0.25
C GLY A 10 8.19 0.08 0.00
N LYS A 11 8.43 1.22 0.68
CA LYS A 11 9.72 1.92 0.62
C LYS A 11 10.87 1.02 1.10
N GLY A 12 11.94 0.97 0.34
CA GLY A 12 13.12 0.18 0.65
C GLY A 12 13.00 -1.32 0.35
N GLY A 13 11.80 -1.79 -0.06
CA GLY A 13 11.58 -3.15 -0.52
C GLY A 13 11.95 -3.35 -1.99
N ASN A 14 11.65 -4.54 -2.51
CA ASN A 14 11.89 -4.88 -3.92
C ASN A 14 10.93 -5.96 -4.41
N ALA A 15 10.84 -6.12 -5.73
CA ALA A 15 9.95 -7.09 -6.37
C ALA A 15 10.23 -8.56 -5.99
N GLY A 16 11.47 -8.89 -5.58
CA GLY A 16 11.86 -10.24 -5.17
C GLY A 16 11.16 -10.73 -3.91
N GLU A 17 10.65 -9.82 -3.07
CA GLU A 17 9.87 -10.17 -1.88
C GLU A 17 8.56 -10.91 -2.21
N ALA A 18 8.10 -10.84 -3.46
CA ALA A 18 6.97 -11.63 -3.96
C ALA A 18 7.14 -13.14 -3.73
N ALA A 19 8.39 -13.63 -3.69
CA ALA A 19 8.69 -15.03 -3.45
C ALA A 19 8.12 -15.56 -2.12
N HIS A 20 7.98 -14.68 -1.11
CA HIS A 20 7.35 -15.04 0.17
C HIS A 20 5.90 -15.48 0.00
N TYR A 21 5.18 -14.87 -0.91
CA TYR A 21 3.74 -15.13 -1.12
C TYR A 21 3.46 -16.33 -2.03
N GLN A 22 4.46 -16.84 -2.77
CA GLN A 22 4.28 -17.98 -3.68
C GLN A 22 3.64 -19.21 -3.01
N PRO A 23 4.09 -19.67 -1.81
CA PRO A 23 3.46 -20.80 -1.13
C PRO A 23 2.04 -20.49 -0.61
N LEU A 24 1.73 -19.21 -0.36
CA LEU A 24 0.41 -18.79 0.12
C LEU A 24 -0.63 -18.72 -1.01
N PHE A 25 -0.20 -18.68 -2.27
CA PHE A 25 -1.02 -18.63 -3.49
C PHE A 25 -0.70 -19.81 -4.40
N ALA A 26 -0.77 -21.04 -3.88
CA ALA A 26 -0.26 -22.25 -4.54
C ALA A 26 -0.85 -22.51 -5.96
N THR A 27 -2.06 -22.05 -6.23
CA THR A 27 -2.74 -22.21 -7.54
C THR A 27 -2.65 -20.96 -8.43
N TRP A 28 -1.93 -19.94 -7.99
CA TRP A 28 -1.73 -18.68 -8.69
C TRP A 28 -0.27 -18.52 -9.11
N SER A 29 -0.03 -17.77 -10.17
CA SER A 29 1.29 -17.18 -10.37
C SER A 29 1.44 -16.01 -9.41
N VAL A 30 2.63 -15.84 -8.82
CA VAL A 30 2.93 -14.68 -7.97
C VAL A 30 4.14 -13.98 -8.55
N VAL A 31 4.02 -12.68 -8.83
CA VAL A 31 5.10 -11.87 -9.37
C VAL A 31 5.22 -10.54 -8.64
N GLY A 32 6.41 -10.04 -8.47
CA GLY A 32 6.64 -8.69 -7.94
C GLY A 32 6.67 -7.67 -9.07
N MET A 33 6.00 -6.55 -8.88
CA MET A 33 6.09 -5.39 -9.76
C MET A 33 7.42 -4.66 -9.51
N ALA A 34 8.32 -4.72 -10.48
CA ALA A 34 9.61 -4.01 -10.42
C ALA A 34 9.42 -2.57 -10.89
N TYR A 35 9.15 -1.67 -9.97
CA TYR A 35 8.92 -0.26 -10.24
C TYR A 35 10.03 0.65 -9.70
N HIS A 36 10.13 1.87 -10.23
CA HIS A 36 11.13 2.86 -9.85
C HIS A 36 10.51 4.13 -9.27
N ALA A 37 9.19 4.30 -9.41
CA ALA A 37 8.46 5.48 -8.93
C ALA A 37 8.76 5.79 -7.47
N GLN A 38 9.10 7.05 -7.19
CA GLN A 38 9.35 7.59 -5.85
C GLN A 38 8.26 8.58 -5.42
N THR A 39 7.38 8.93 -6.35
CA THR A 39 6.31 9.91 -6.16
C THR A 39 5.00 9.37 -6.72
N PRO A 40 3.84 9.86 -6.25
CA PRO A 40 2.54 9.40 -6.75
C PRO A 40 2.33 9.72 -8.23
N TRP A 41 2.83 10.83 -8.74
CA TRP A 41 2.71 11.16 -10.17
C TRP A 41 3.56 10.25 -11.06
N GLU A 42 4.74 9.84 -10.59
CA GLU A 42 5.55 8.82 -11.28
C GLU A 42 4.83 7.46 -11.26
N ALA A 43 4.25 7.07 -10.12
CA ALA A 43 3.49 5.85 -10.01
C ALA A 43 2.27 5.83 -10.95
N CYS A 44 1.54 6.95 -11.07
CA CYS A 44 0.44 7.08 -12.01
C CYS A 44 0.85 6.94 -13.49
N GLN A 45 2.12 7.20 -13.81
CA GLN A 45 2.66 6.99 -15.17
C GLN A 45 3.19 5.57 -15.38
N GLU A 46 3.85 5.00 -14.36
CA GLU A 46 4.57 3.73 -14.46
C GLU A 46 3.67 2.51 -14.21
N PHE A 47 2.89 2.51 -13.12
CA PHE A 47 2.12 1.34 -12.66
C PHE A 47 1.10 0.82 -13.67
N PRO A 48 0.29 1.66 -14.34
CA PRO A 48 -0.69 1.15 -15.29
C PRO A 48 -0.07 0.32 -16.42
N ARG A 49 1.11 0.72 -16.90
CA ARG A 49 1.83 0.00 -17.96
C ARG A 49 2.44 -1.30 -17.45
N LEU A 50 3.05 -1.27 -16.26
CA LEU A 50 3.59 -2.47 -15.63
C LEU A 50 2.49 -3.48 -15.31
N PHE A 51 1.36 -3.00 -14.81
CA PHE A 51 0.19 -3.85 -14.56
C PHE A 51 -0.29 -4.55 -15.84
N ASP A 52 -0.47 -3.80 -16.93
CA ASP A 52 -0.95 -4.36 -18.20
C ASP A 52 0.01 -5.43 -18.75
N GLN A 53 1.33 -5.20 -18.63
CA GLN A 53 2.35 -6.17 -19.04
C GLN A 53 2.32 -7.45 -18.18
N LEU A 54 2.20 -7.30 -16.85
CA LEU A 54 2.19 -8.45 -15.94
C LEU A 54 0.88 -9.25 -16.02
N ALA A 55 -0.23 -8.56 -16.21
CA ALA A 55 -1.57 -9.16 -16.26
C ALA A 55 -1.90 -9.83 -17.61
N GLU A 56 -1.05 -9.64 -18.63
CA GLU A 56 -1.30 -10.19 -19.97
C GLU A 56 -1.44 -11.72 -19.94
N GLY A 57 -2.58 -12.21 -20.44
CA GLY A 57 -2.88 -13.64 -20.51
C GLY A 57 -3.36 -14.28 -19.21
N TYR A 58 -3.67 -13.48 -18.18
CA TYR A 58 -4.34 -13.94 -16.97
C TYR A 58 -5.81 -13.54 -16.97
N ASP A 59 -6.64 -14.43 -16.41
CA ASP A 59 -8.09 -14.26 -16.36
C ASP A 59 -8.55 -13.56 -15.08
N ASP A 60 -7.74 -13.64 -14.01
CA ASP A 60 -8.03 -13.13 -12.67
C ASP A 60 -6.74 -12.57 -12.05
N VAL A 61 -6.79 -11.33 -11.58
CA VAL A 61 -5.64 -10.62 -11.01
C VAL A 61 -5.96 -10.06 -9.64
N ALA A 62 -5.15 -10.42 -8.66
CA ALA A 62 -5.17 -9.84 -7.32
C ALA A 62 -3.92 -8.99 -7.05
N LEU A 63 -4.03 -8.04 -6.13
CA LEU A 63 -2.89 -7.26 -5.63
C LEU A 63 -2.54 -7.65 -4.20
N ILE A 64 -1.25 -7.66 -3.91
CA ILE A 64 -0.69 -7.67 -2.56
C ILE A 64 0.20 -6.44 -2.46
N ALA A 65 -0.14 -5.48 -1.60
CA ALA A 65 0.62 -4.24 -1.55
C ALA A 65 0.88 -3.76 -0.12
N GLY A 66 2.11 -3.30 0.14
CA GLY A 66 2.52 -2.81 1.45
C GLY A 66 2.75 -1.30 1.49
N SER A 67 2.43 -0.68 2.65
CA SER A 67 2.85 0.69 2.97
C SER A 67 2.56 1.71 1.86
N ILE A 68 3.57 2.45 1.40
CA ILE A 68 3.46 3.43 0.31
C ILE A 68 3.19 2.77 -1.04
N GLY A 69 3.61 1.52 -1.25
CA GLY A 69 3.26 0.77 -2.46
C GLY A 69 1.76 0.57 -2.60
N ALA A 70 1.04 0.37 -1.48
CA ALA A 70 -0.41 0.33 -1.46
C ALA A 70 -1.04 1.69 -1.82
N TYR A 71 -0.48 2.80 -1.33
CA TYR A 71 -0.91 4.15 -1.70
C TYR A 71 -0.77 4.39 -3.21
N PHE A 72 0.40 4.08 -3.77
CA PHE A 72 0.65 4.20 -5.20
C PHE A 72 -0.29 3.33 -6.03
N ALA A 73 -0.51 2.09 -5.61
CA ALA A 73 -1.45 1.19 -6.29
C ALA A 73 -2.88 1.72 -6.27
N MET A 74 -3.36 2.20 -5.12
CA MET A 74 -4.71 2.74 -5.01
C MET A 74 -4.96 4.00 -5.85
N LEU A 75 -3.93 4.83 -6.07
CA LEU A 75 -4.03 6.01 -6.94
C LEU A 75 -3.99 5.66 -8.42
N SER A 76 -3.14 4.69 -8.80
CA SER A 76 -2.77 4.48 -10.20
C SER A 76 -3.49 3.30 -10.86
N LEU A 77 -4.05 2.37 -10.08
CA LEU A 77 -4.64 1.12 -10.58
C LEU A 77 -6.13 0.99 -10.25
N ALA A 78 -6.80 2.05 -9.78
CA ALA A 78 -8.21 1.98 -9.35
C ALA A 78 -9.18 1.53 -10.47
N ASP A 79 -8.84 1.80 -11.73
CA ASP A 79 -9.65 1.44 -12.91
C ASP A 79 -9.19 0.15 -13.60
N LYS A 80 -8.21 -0.57 -13.03
CA LYS A 80 -7.72 -1.83 -13.59
C LYS A 80 -8.60 -3.01 -13.17
N PRO A 81 -8.66 -4.08 -13.99
CA PRO A 81 -9.46 -5.27 -13.71
C PRO A 81 -8.80 -6.12 -12.62
N ILE A 82 -8.88 -5.66 -11.39
CA ILE A 82 -8.37 -6.31 -10.20
C ILE A 82 -9.54 -6.89 -9.43
N SER A 83 -9.51 -8.18 -9.15
CA SER A 83 -10.59 -8.88 -8.47
C SER A 83 -10.60 -8.59 -6.96
N GLN A 84 -9.43 -8.47 -6.35
CA GLN A 84 -9.27 -8.18 -4.93
C GLN A 84 -7.88 -7.67 -4.59
N ALA A 85 -7.76 -6.99 -3.46
CA ALA A 85 -6.51 -6.47 -2.94
C ALA A 85 -6.26 -6.88 -1.48
N TYR A 86 -5.02 -7.22 -1.17
CA TYR A 86 -4.50 -7.52 0.15
C TYR A 86 -3.53 -6.41 0.53
N LEU A 87 -3.95 -5.52 1.42
CA LEU A 87 -3.14 -4.36 1.81
C LEU A 87 -2.54 -4.56 3.20
N ILE A 88 -1.23 -4.41 3.31
CA ILE A 88 -0.46 -4.65 4.54
C ILE A 88 0.09 -3.32 5.03
N SER A 89 -0.33 -2.88 6.22
CA SER A 89 0.00 -1.56 6.79
C SER A 89 -0.05 -0.42 5.76
N PRO A 90 -1.16 -0.29 4.98
CA PRO A 90 -1.20 0.65 3.86
C PRO A 90 -1.19 2.10 4.34
N VAL A 91 -0.51 2.98 3.60
CA VAL A 91 -0.73 4.42 3.70
C VAL A 91 -2.02 4.74 2.94
N VAL A 92 -3.06 5.15 3.67
CA VAL A 92 -4.41 5.38 3.10
C VAL A 92 -4.83 6.85 3.11
N ASP A 93 -4.01 7.71 3.73
CA ASP A 93 -4.20 9.16 3.82
C ASP A 93 -2.83 9.85 3.81
N MET A 94 -2.36 10.18 2.62
CA MET A 94 -1.03 10.78 2.44
C MET A 94 -0.99 12.24 2.89
N GLU A 95 -2.10 12.98 2.75
CA GLU A 95 -2.17 14.35 3.25
C GLU A 95 -1.99 14.37 4.78
N ARG A 96 -2.70 13.46 5.47
CA ARG A 96 -2.59 13.30 6.92
C ARG A 96 -1.16 12.90 7.32
N LEU A 97 -0.57 11.92 6.64
CA LEU A 97 0.80 11.48 6.93
C LEU A 97 1.81 12.63 6.77
N ILE A 98 1.73 13.39 5.68
CA ILE A 98 2.62 14.56 5.48
C ILE A 98 2.40 15.61 6.56
N THR A 99 1.14 15.84 6.96
CA THR A 99 0.82 16.80 8.04
C THR A 99 1.39 16.34 9.38
N ASP A 100 1.29 15.06 9.71
CA ASP A 100 1.89 14.49 10.92
C ASP A 100 3.42 14.59 10.88
N MET A 101 4.06 14.31 9.74
CA MET A 101 5.50 14.49 9.51
C MET A 101 5.93 15.94 9.67
N MET A 102 5.13 16.91 9.22
CA MET A 102 5.38 18.33 9.46
C MET A 102 5.36 18.65 10.96
N GLY A 103 4.40 18.07 11.70
CA GLY A 103 4.34 18.17 13.16
C GLY A 103 5.60 17.61 13.84
N TRP A 104 6.07 16.45 13.42
CA TRP A 104 7.30 15.83 13.96
C TRP A 104 8.54 16.68 13.68
N ALA A 105 8.62 17.27 12.48
CA ALA A 105 9.71 18.15 12.08
C ALA A 105 9.56 19.59 12.62
N ARG A 106 8.44 19.92 13.27
CA ARG A 106 8.09 21.29 13.72
C ARG A 106 8.10 22.31 12.58
N VAL A 107 7.62 21.92 11.42
CA VAL A 107 7.54 22.73 10.20
C VAL A 107 6.09 23.17 9.99
N THR A 108 5.88 24.45 9.72
CA THR A 108 4.56 24.96 9.34
C THR A 108 4.30 24.78 7.85
N GLU A 109 3.03 24.77 7.46
CA GLU A 109 2.64 24.65 6.04
C GLU A 109 3.15 25.87 5.23
N GLU A 110 3.11 27.07 5.82
CA GLU A 110 3.65 28.29 5.20
C GLU A 110 5.16 28.18 4.94
N GLU A 111 5.90 27.62 5.89
CA GLU A 111 7.33 27.39 5.74
C GLU A 111 7.61 26.35 4.65
N LEU A 112 6.89 25.23 4.63
CA LEU A 112 7.03 24.21 3.59
C LEU A 112 6.70 24.78 2.20
N ARG A 113 5.62 25.56 2.09
CA ARG A 113 5.25 26.22 0.83
C ARG A 113 6.33 27.19 0.35
N ARG A 114 6.90 27.96 1.24
CA ARG A 114 7.95 28.95 0.90
C ARG A 114 9.26 28.29 0.47
N ARG A 115 9.64 27.17 1.11
CA ARG A 115 10.92 26.47 0.87
C ARG A 115 10.81 25.40 -0.22
N GLY A 116 9.63 24.91 -0.48
CA GLY A 116 9.37 23.84 -1.45
C GLY A 116 9.77 22.46 -0.94
N VAL A 117 11.00 22.32 -0.44
CA VAL A 117 11.54 21.06 0.12
C VAL A 117 12.24 21.35 1.43
N ILE A 118 12.00 20.53 2.45
CA ILE A 118 12.64 20.61 3.77
C ILE A 118 13.15 19.22 4.14
N ALA A 119 14.48 19.11 4.34
CA ALA A 119 15.08 17.90 4.90
C ALA A 119 14.63 17.71 6.35
N THR A 120 14.47 16.44 6.77
CA THR A 120 14.08 16.09 8.13
C THR A 120 15.11 15.18 8.79
N ASP A 121 15.12 15.15 10.11
CA ASP A 121 16.05 14.30 10.88
C ASP A 121 15.68 12.80 10.80
N PHE A 122 14.43 12.47 10.39
CA PHE A 122 13.98 11.09 10.19
C PHE A 122 14.19 10.58 8.75
N GLY A 123 14.96 11.32 7.92
CA GLY A 123 15.46 10.86 6.62
C GLY A 123 14.49 10.99 5.45
N GLU A 124 13.24 11.41 5.68
CA GLU A 124 12.25 11.61 4.61
C GLU A 124 11.99 13.11 4.43
N PRO A 125 12.37 13.73 3.28
CA PRO A 125 12.14 15.15 3.09
C PRO A 125 10.66 15.47 2.92
N LEU A 126 10.23 16.55 3.55
CA LEU A 126 8.94 17.16 3.29
C LEU A 126 8.98 17.90 1.95
N LYS A 127 7.97 17.68 1.12
CA LYS A 127 7.86 18.32 -0.21
C LYS A 127 6.49 18.98 -0.35
N TRP A 128 6.49 20.28 -0.63
CA TRP A 128 5.26 21.04 -0.88
C TRP A 128 4.43 20.47 -2.02
N GLU A 129 5.10 20.14 -3.13
CA GLU A 129 4.46 19.54 -4.30
C GLU A 129 3.73 18.23 -3.95
N TYR A 130 4.31 17.40 -3.07
CA TYR A 130 3.70 16.15 -2.66
C TYR A 130 2.41 16.38 -1.85
N LEU A 131 2.44 17.34 -0.92
CA LEU A 131 1.26 17.72 -0.14
C LEU A 131 0.15 18.24 -1.03
N CYS A 132 0.46 19.11 -1.99
CA CYS A 132 -0.51 19.62 -2.97
C CYS A 132 -1.10 18.48 -3.80
N TYR A 133 -0.25 17.60 -4.32
CA TYR A 133 -0.71 16.45 -5.11
C TYR A 133 -1.64 15.53 -4.31
N ALA A 134 -1.30 15.22 -3.07
CA ALA A 134 -2.14 14.39 -2.21
C ALA A 134 -3.54 14.99 -1.97
N ARG A 135 -3.61 16.31 -1.82
CA ARG A 135 -4.89 17.05 -1.67
C ARG A 135 -5.74 17.05 -2.94
N GLU A 136 -5.09 17.18 -4.08
CA GLU A 136 -5.76 17.25 -5.39
C GLU A 136 -6.19 15.88 -5.91
N HIS A 137 -5.55 14.80 -5.43
CA HIS A 137 -5.76 13.43 -5.89
C HIS A 137 -6.12 12.50 -4.73
N PRO A 138 -7.34 12.62 -4.18
CA PRO A 138 -7.79 11.71 -3.13
C PRO A 138 -7.95 10.28 -3.65
N ILE A 139 -7.69 9.29 -2.79
CA ILE A 139 -7.85 7.88 -3.13
C ILE A 139 -9.35 7.59 -3.42
N ALA A 140 -9.62 7.12 -4.66
CA ALA A 140 -10.94 6.70 -5.13
C ALA A 140 -10.95 5.18 -5.38
N TRP A 141 -10.76 4.38 -4.31
CA TRP A 141 -10.62 2.94 -4.38
C TRP A 141 -11.94 2.20 -4.15
N ARG A 142 -12.28 1.27 -5.05
CA ARG A 142 -13.54 0.50 -5.00
C ARG A 142 -13.34 -1.01 -5.16
N ILE A 143 -12.10 -1.45 -5.29
CA ILE A 143 -11.77 -2.87 -5.44
C ILE A 143 -12.00 -3.57 -4.10
N PRO A 144 -12.62 -4.77 -4.07
CA PRO A 144 -12.75 -5.57 -2.86
C PRO A 144 -11.40 -5.71 -2.15
N THR A 145 -11.33 -5.35 -0.88
CA THR A 145 -10.06 -5.19 -0.19
C THR A 145 -10.06 -5.81 1.20
N HIS A 146 -8.96 -6.47 1.51
CA HIS A 146 -8.63 -6.96 2.84
C HIS A 146 -7.42 -6.18 3.36
N ILE A 147 -7.52 -5.67 4.58
CA ILE A 147 -6.44 -4.89 5.21
C ILE A 147 -5.92 -5.64 6.43
N LEU A 148 -4.61 -5.83 6.48
CA LEU A 148 -3.87 -6.17 7.69
C LEU A 148 -3.20 -4.91 8.22
N TYR A 149 -3.57 -4.51 9.44
CA TYR A 149 -3.05 -3.32 10.10
C TYR A 149 -2.20 -3.70 11.30
N ALA A 150 -1.05 -3.06 11.40
CA ALA A 150 -0.14 -3.18 12.54
C ALA A 150 -0.59 -2.26 13.68
N GLY A 151 -0.90 -2.83 14.85
CA GLY A 151 -1.43 -2.06 15.98
C GLY A 151 -0.45 -1.03 16.55
N GLN A 152 0.87 -1.23 16.32
CA GLN A 152 1.94 -0.31 16.71
C GLN A 152 2.40 0.59 15.54
N ASP A 153 1.60 0.70 14.48
CA ASP A 153 1.91 1.56 13.35
C ASP A 153 1.89 3.03 13.77
N HIS A 154 2.96 3.75 13.45
CA HIS A 154 3.11 5.18 13.74
C HIS A 154 2.97 6.07 12.49
N LEU A 155 2.84 5.48 11.28
CA LEU A 155 2.64 6.22 10.04
C LEU A 155 1.16 6.40 9.70
N THR A 156 0.33 5.39 9.99
CA THR A 156 -1.12 5.46 9.81
C THR A 156 -1.79 5.16 11.14
N THR A 157 -2.61 6.08 11.65
CA THR A 157 -3.30 5.86 12.93
C THR A 157 -4.43 4.85 12.78
N ARG A 158 -4.79 4.17 13.88
CA ARG A 158 -5.94 3.25 13.92
C ARG A 158 -7.25 3.93 13.48
N GLU A 159 -7.44 5.18 13.85
CA GLU A 159 -8.59 5.97 13.44
C GLU A 159 -8.63 6.14 11.91
N THR A 160 -7.51 6.54 11.32
CA THR A 160 -7.39 6.76 9.86
C THR A 160 -7.65 5.48 9.08
N ILE A 161 -7.05 4.36 9.48
CA ILE A 161 -7.24 3.08 8.77
C ILE A 161 -8.69 2.55 8.95
N THR A 162 -9.28 2.73 10.13
CA THR A 162 -10.66 2.32 10.39
C THR A 162 -11.64 3.13 9.53
N ALA A 163 -11.46 4.47 9.46
CA ALA A 163 -12.28 5.34 8.63
C ALA A 163 -12.16 4.97 7.14
N PHE A 164 -10.95 4.64 6.68
CA PHE A 164 -10.74 4.17 5.32
C PHE A 164 -11.45 2.83 5.05
N ALA A 165 -11.32 1.86 5.94
CA ALA A 165 -11.97 0.56 5.79
C ALA A 165 -13.50 0.69 5.73
N VAL A 166 -14.10 1.52 6.59
CA VAL A 166 -15.55 1.80 6.57
C VAL A 166 -15.98 2.45 5.25
N ARG A 167 -15.23 3.46 4.80
CA ARG A 167 -15.54 4.20 3.56
C ARG A 167 -15.47 3.32 2.31
N THR A 168 -14.53 2.38 2.26
CA THR A 168 -14.30 1.52 1.09
C THR A 168 -15.00 0.16 1.17
N GLY A 169 -15.58 -0.19 2.33
CA GLY A 169 -16.13 -1.53 2.58
C GLY A 169 -15.06 -2.61 2.75
N ALA A 170 -13.81 -2.23 3.00
CA ALA A 170 -12.71 -3.17 3.20
C ALA A 170 -12.84 -3.91 4.55
N THR A 171 -12.42 -5.17 4.59
CA THR A 171 -12.25 -5.87 5.87
C THR A 171 -10.97 -5.41 6.55
N LEU A 172 -11.00 -5.26 7.86
CA LEU A 172 -9.84 -4.83 8.66
C LEU A 172 -9.50 -5.91 9.70
N THR A 173 -8.28 -6.40 9.63
CA THR A 173 -7.67 -7.26 10.66
C THR A 173 -6.53 -6.49 11.31
N VAL A 174 -6.47 -6.54 12.64
CA VAL A 174 -5.43 -5.86 13.42
C VAL A 174 -4.56 -6.88 14.11
N MET A 175 -3.25 -6.77 13.94
CA MET A 175 -2.26 -7.41 14.81
C MET A 175 -1.83 -6.40 15.87
N GLU A 176 -2.35 -6.52 17.10
CA GLU A 176 -2.15 -5.50 18.15
C GLU A 176 -0.67 -5.23 18.47
N ALA A 177 0.18 -6.26 18.45
CA ALA A 177 1.62 -6.15 18.66
C ALA A 177 2.41 -5.98 17.35
N GLY A 178 1.73 -5.86 16.19
CA GLY A 178 2.39 -5.69 14.89
C GLY A 178 3.02 -4.32 14.74
N GLU A 179 4.19 -4.28 14.15
CA GLU A 179 4.88 -3.05 13.74
C GLU A 179 4.59 -2.76 12.25
N HIS A 180 4.72 -1.50 11.84
CA HIS A 180 4.44 -1.09 10.46
C HIS A 180 5.07 -2.01 9.41
N TRP A 181 6.29 -2.43 9.65
CA TRP A 181 7.00 -3.40 8.85
C TRP A 181 6.95 -4.78 9.51
N PHE A 182 6.11 -5.67 8.98
CA PHE A 182 6.02 -7.06 9.41
C PHE A 182 7.32 -7.79 9.07
N HIS A 183 8.13 -8.15 10.08
CA HIS A 183 9.47 -8.71 9.85
C HIS A 183 9.90 -9.78 10.88
N THR A 184 9.29 -9.80 12.06
CA THR A 184 9.62 -10.85 13.03
C THR A 184 8.94 -12.18 12.65
N PRO A 185 9.49 -13.34 13.06
CA PRO A 185 8.85 -14.63 12.78
C PRO A 185 7.38 -14.69 13.22
N GLU A 186 7.04 -14.08 14.35
CA GLU A 186 5.67 -14.03 14.85
C GLU A 186 4.77 -13.16 13.96
N GLN A 187 5.25 -11.98 13.56
CA GLN A 187 4.52 -11.07 12.67
C GLN A 187 4.31 -11.70 11.29
N MET A 188 5.34 -12.36 10.75
CA MET A 188 5.25 -13.06 9.46
C MET A 188 4.28 -14.24 9.52
N ALA A 189 4.30 -15.03 10.60
CA ALA A 189 3.34 -16.12 10.79
C ALA A 189 1.90 -15.62 10.89
N PHE A 190 1.68 -14.47 11.53
CA PHE A 190 0.36 -13.83 11.59
C PHE A 190 -0.10 -13.36 10.21
N LEU A 191 0.79 -12.71 9.45
CA LEU A 191 0.54 -12.28 8.07
C LEU A 191 0.15 -13.48 7.19
N ASP A 192 0.91 -14.58 7.25
CA ASP A 192 0.64 -15.79 6.46
C ASP A 192 -0.72 -16.41 6.81
N ALA A 193 -1.02 -16.51 8.09
CA ALA A 193 -2.32 -17.00 8.56
C ALA A 193 -3.48 -16.08 8.12
N TRP A 194 -3.27 -14.76 8.13
CA TRP A 194 -4.24 -13.80 7.66
C TRP A 194 -4.47 -13.93 6.15
N VAL A 195 -3.41 -13.98 5.33
CA VAL A 195 -3.52 -14.15 3.88
C VAL A 195 -4.32 -15.41 3.54
N ASN A 196 -3.95 -16.56 4.13
CA ASN A 196 -4.65 -17.82 3.89
C ASN A 196 -6.14 -17.70 4.23
N ARG A 197 -6.48 -17.15 5.40
CA ARG A 197 -7.87 -17.02 5.85
C ARG A 197 -8.72 -16.15 4.91
N VAL A 198 -8.20 -14.98 4.48
CA VAL A 198 -8.99 -14.05 3.66
C VAL A 198 -9.08 -14.50 2.21
N ARG A 199 -8.04 -15.15 1.67
CA ARG A 199 -8.07 -15.78 0.35
C ARG A 199 -9.13 -16.89 0.30
N ASP A 200 -9.10 -17.82 1.27
CA ASP A 200 -10.01 -18.97 1.29
C ASP A 200 -11.48 -18.54 1.44
N ALA A 201 -11.74 -17.43 2.15
CA ALA A 201 -13.07 -16.85 2.28
C ALA A 201 -13.59 -16.24 0.96
N GLY A 202 -12.70 -15.80 0.08
CA GLY A 202 -13.06 -15.25 -1.24
C GLY A 202 -13.27 -16.35 -2.32
N GLU A 203 -12.79 -17.56 -2.08
CA GLU A 203 -12.94 -18.70 -3.00
C GLU A 203 -14.19 -19.58 -2.71
N ALA A 204 -14.90 -19.35 -1.59
CA ALA A 204 -16.09 -20.09 -1.16
C ALA A 204 -17.38 -19.41 -1.68
#